data_bdb24b6ff88d48e928e292cc100c669f
#
_entry.id   bdb24b6ff88d48e928e292cc100c669f
#
_cell.length_a   1.000
_cell.length_b   1.000
_cell.length_c   1.000
_cell.angle_alpha   90.00
_cell.angle_beta   90.00
_cell.angle_gamma   90.00
#
_symmetry.space_group_name_H-M   'P 1'
#
loop_
_entity.id
_entity.type
_entity.pdbx_description
1 polymer ?
#
loop_
_entity_poly.entity_id
_entity_poly.type
_entity_poly.pdbx_seq_one_letter_code
_entity_poly.pdbx_strand_id
1 'polypeptide(L)'
;MKERITSKELAKLIGVSSATISRAFSANGRINEQTRVRVLAMAQQYGYQPNAIARTLNNRRSHLVAVVVNAVANQCEAQQLEILVHRLQARTLVPIILCCGDTTDRLQLMRLASTYQVDYAVIFSDLVSLKDAVQIFRTTRPIIVSEEPIEDARASSVRFDGAEAAAEIIDKLVGEGRGHFAYLCGRNSSWIDKQRRDWFSDGLTRHGLAFEAEGHGDYSYDSGFKEASLLLRRSKVDALVCGNDVMAIGARDAAVRLLGRQVPGDLAIVGQDGIALAGWECHDLTTLALDQAAFIDAVVELIERQETDNETVSTAVIKGRARWGSTT
;
A
#
# COMPACT_ATOMS: atom_id res chain seq x y z
N MET A 1 -9.85 35.65 -16.79
CA MET A 1 -10.42 34.44 -16.12
C MET A 1 -11.91 34.73 -15.90
N LYS A 2 -12.83 33.88 -16.39
CA LYS A 2 -14.26 34.04 -16.03
C LYS A 2 -14.39 33.77 -14.53
N GLU A 3 -14.89 34.72 -13.77
CA GLU A 3 -15.22 34.49 -12.35
C GLU A 3 -16.19 33.31 -12.22
N ARG A 4 -15.91 32.38 -11.31
CA ARG A 4 -16.81 31.26 -11.03
C ARG A 4 -18.04 31.80 -10.32
N ILE A 5 -19.23 31.53 -10.89
CA ILE A 5 -20.49 31.89 -10.26
C ILE A 5 -20.58 31.30 -8.85
N THR A 6 -20.97 32.09 -7.89
CA THR A 6 -21.15 31.67 -6.49
C THR A 6 -22.54 31.11 -6.23
N SER A 7 -22.69 30.38 -5.12
CA SER A 7 -24.01 29.89 -4.67
C SER A 7 -25.02 31.02 -4.48
N LYS A 8 -24.59 32.20 -4.02
CA LYS A 8 -25.45 33.37 -3.84
C LYS A 8 -25.93 33.96 -5.16
N GLU A 9 -25.04 34.05 -6.15
CA GLU A 9 -25.38 34.56 -7.48
C GLU A 9 -26.33 33.60 -8.21
N LEU A 10 -26.05 32.29 -8.18
CA LEU A 10 -26.94 31.30 -8.74
C LEU A 10 -28.32 31.33 -8.08
N ALA A 11 -28.38 31.44 -6.76
CA ALA A 11 -29.63 31.54 -6.00
C ALA A 11 -30.45 32.77 -6.45
N LYS A 12 -29.80 33.91 -6.66
CA LYS A 12 -30.45 35.13 -7.16
C LYS A 12 -30.99 34.94 -8.58
N LEU A 13 -30.24 34.31 -9.49
CA LEU A 13 -30.67 34.04 -10.87
C LEU A 13 -31.91 33.13 -10.94
N ILE A 14 -31.95 32.13 -10.05
CA ILE A 14 -33.08 31.16 -10.04
C ILE A 14 -34.26 31.64 -9.22
N GLY A 15 -34.10 32.65 -8.36
CA GLY A 15 -35.12 33.14 -7.44
C GLY A 15 -35.38 32.21 -6.26
N VAL A 16 -34.29 31.61 -5.71
CA VAL A 16 -34.34 30.72 -4.54
C VAL A 16 -33.34 31.16 -3.48
N SER A 17 -33.35 30.52 -2.32
CA SER A 17 -32.33 30.77 -1.28
C SER A 17 -31.04 29.99 -1.55
N SER A 18 -29.91 30.45 -1.04
CA SER A 18 -28.65 29.69 -1.05
C SER A 18 -28.77 28.33 -0.34
N ALA A 19 -29.63 28.25 0.70
CA ALA A 19 -29.96 27.00 1.36
C ALA A 19 -30.69 26.02 0.41
N THR A 20 -31.56 26.53 -0.48
CA THR A 20 -32.22 25.71 -1.51
C THR A 20 -31.21 25.16 -2.52
N ILE A 21 -30.24 25.98 -2.96
CA ILE A 21 -29.13 25.51 -3.80
C ILE A 21 -28.38 24.37 -3.10
N SER A 22 -27.95 24.57 -1.84
CA SER A 22 -27.24 23.56 -1.05
C SER A 22 -28.02 22.26 -0.93
N ARG A 23 -29.34 22.32 -0.66
CA ARG A 23 -30.21 21.13 -0.56
C ARG A 23 -30.37 20.41 -1.89
N ALA A 24 -30.38 21.14 -3.02
CA ALA A 24 -30.48 20.52 -4.35
C ALA A 24 -29.28 19.62 -4.68
N PHE A 25 -28.10 19.97 -4.18
CA PHE A 25 -26.87 19.19 -4.37
C PHE A 25 -26.60 18.17 -3.25
N SER A 26 -27.44 18.10 -2.24
CA SER A 26 -27.33 17.09 -1.18
C SER A 26 -28.21 15.88 -1.49
N ALA A 27 -27.66 14.65 -1.36
CA ALA A 27 -28.42 13.42 -1.59
C ALA A 27 -29.64 13.32 -0.68
N ASN A 28 -29.51 13.75 0.59
CA ASN A 28 -30.56 13.72 1.61
C ASN A 28 -31.27 15.09 1.76
N GLY A 29 -31.05 16.02 0.84
CA GLY A 29 -31.64 17.35 0.91
C GLY A 29 -33.16 17.32 0.70
N ARG A 30 -33.91 17.67 1.74
CA ARG A 30 -35.41 17.79 1.61
C ARG A 30 -35.73 19.02 0.76
N ILE A 31 -36.12 18.76 -0.49
CA ILE A 31 -36.47 19.76 -1.50
C ILE A 31 -37.48 19.13 -2.48
N ASN A 32 -38.38 19.95 -3.01
CA ASN A 32 -39.30 19.51 -4.07
C ASN A 32 -38.52 19.11 -5.32
N GLU A 33 -38.87 17.99 -5.95
CA GLU A 33 -38.18 17.42 -7.10
C GLU A 33 -38.13 18.38 -8.31
N GLN A 34 -39.19 19.09 -8.59
CA GLN A 34 -39.21 20.10 -9.65
C GLN A 34 -38.22 21.22 -9.39
N THR A 35 -38.08 21.65 -8.12
CA THR A 35 -37.07 22.66 -7.73
C THR A 35 -35.66 22.10 -7.85
N ARG A 36 -35.42 20.84 -7.48
CA ARG A 36 -34.15 20.15 -7.63
C ARG A 36 -33.70 20.13 -9.10
N VAL A 37 -34.56 19.63 -9.98
CA VAL A 37 -34.31 19.56 -11.42
C VAL A 37 -33.97 20.94 -12.00
N ARG A 38 -34.75 21.95 -11.64
CA ARG A 38 -34.53 23.34 -12.09
C ARG A 38 -33.20 23.88 -11.63
N VAL A 39 -32.82 23.66 -10.36
CA VAL A 39 -31.54 24.11 -9.79
C VAL A 39 -30.37 23.43 -10.48
N LEU A 40 -30.44 22.10 -10.69
CA LEU A 40 -29.35 21.35 -11.32
C LEU A 40 -29.19 21.75 -12.79
N ALA A 41 -30.26 21.96 -13.54
CA ALA A 41 -30.21 22.41 -14.92
C ALA A 41 -29.55 23.81 -15.04
N MET A 42 -29.95 24.74 -14.19
CA MET A 42 -29.37 26.07 -14.16
C MET A 42 -27.91 26.07 -13.72
N ALA A 43 -27.56 25.22 -12.72
CA ALA A 43 -26.17 25.05 -12.31
C ALA A 43 -25.29 24.55 -13.46
N GLN A 44 -25.77 23.58 -14.23
CA GLN A 44 -25.07 23.09 -15.43
C GLN A 44 -24.92 24.19 -16.49
N GLN A 45 -25.98 24.92 -16.77
CA GLN A 45 -25.97 26.03 -17.76
C GLN A 45 -24.95 27.12 -17.40
N TYR A 46 -24.83 27.48 -16.11
CA TYR A 46 -23.92 28.52 -15.64
C TYR A 46 -22.55 28.00 -15.18
N GLY A 47 -22.28 26.71 -15.31
CA GLY A 47 -21.03 26.09 -14.88
C GLY A 47 -20.80 26.18 -13.37
N TYR A 48 -21.89 26.25 -12.58
CA TYR A 48 -21.80 26.26 -11.14
C TYR A 48 -21.50 24.85 -10.61
N GLN A 49 -20.49 24.77 -9.75
CA GLN A 49 -20.20 23.59 -8.96
C GLN A 49 -20.15 23.98 -7.48
N PRO A 50 -20.77 23.20 -6.58
CA PRO A 50 -20.66 23.45 -5.14
C PRO A 50 -19.20 23.47 -4.71
N ASN A 51 -18.83 24.47 -3.91
CA ASN A 51 -17.50 24.51 -3.33
C ASN A 51 -17.35 23.44 -2.24
N ALA A 52 -16.47 22.47 -2.46
CA ALA A 52 -16.21 21.40 -1.52
C ALA A 52 -15.72 21.94 -0.15
N ILE A 53 -14.88 22.99 -0.13
CA ILE A 53 -14.38 23.60 1.09
C ILE A 53 -15.53 24.22 1.93
N ALA A 54 -16.45 24.94 1.26
CA ALA A 54 -17.63 25.51 1.93
C ALA A 54 -18.56 24.42 2.48
N ARG A 55 -18.67 23.29 1.78
CA ARG A 55 -19.45 22.12 2.23
C ARG A 55 -18.79 21.44 3.43
N THR A 56 -17.46 21.30 3.45
CA THR A 56 -16.69 20.77 4.58
C THR A 56 -16.92 21.59 5.85
N LEU A 57 -16.89 22.92 5.75
CA LEU A 57 -17.16 23.83 6.87
C LEU A 57 -18.55 23.64 7.46
N ASN A 58 -19.56 23.35 6.62
CA ASN A 58 -20.94 23.14 7.08
C ASN A 58 -21.18 21.73 7.64
N ASN A 59 -20.57 20.70 7.05
CA ASN A 59 -20.83 19.30 7.38
C ASN A 59 -19.78 18.70 8.31
N ARG A 60 -18.69 19.40 8.61
CA ARG A 60 -17.53 18.91 9.37
C ARG A 60 -16.89 17.65 8.79
N ARG A 61 -17.10 17.39 7.49
CA ARG A 61 -16.51 16.26 6.75
C ARG A 61 -15.90 16.77 5.45
N SER A 62 -14.62 16.42 5.24
CA SER A 62 -13.86 16.83 4.06
C SER A 62 -13.98 15.85 2.90
N HIS A 63 -14.29 14.59 3.18
CA HIS A 63 -14.20 13.45 2.28
C HIS A 63 -12.77 13.21 1.75
N LEU A 64 -11.76 13.73 2.47
CA LEU A 64 -10.36 13.56 2.12
C LEU A 64 -9.73 12.43 2.92
N VAL A 65 -8.90 11.65 2.26
CA VAL A 65 -8.11 10.57 2.87
C VAL A 65 -6.62 10.87 2.63
N ALA A 66 -5.84 11.07 3.68
CA ALA A 66 -4.39 11.14 3.55
C ALA A 66 -3.85 9.72 3.35
N VAL A 67 -3.09 9.51 2.28
CA VAL A 67 -2.45 8.24 1.96
C VAL A 67 -0.94 8.47 1.91
N VAL A 68 -0.23 7.92 2.90
CA VAL A 68 1.22 8.10 3.05
C VAL A 68 1.93 6.86 2.51
N VAL A 69 2.77 7.05 1.50
CA VAL A 69 3.55 5.99 0.85
C VAL A 69 5.05 6.35 0.85
N ASN A 70 5.93 5.36 0.70
CA ASN A 70 7.36 5.62 0.56
C ASN A 70 7.68 6.17 -0.84
N ALA A 71 7.30 5.43 -1.88
CA ALA A 71 7.60 5.76 -3.26
C ALA A 71 6.52 5.23 -4.21
N VAL A 72 5.96 6.10 -5.04
CA VAL A 72 4.96 5.69 -6.06
C VAL A 72 5.57 4.79 -7.14
N ALA A 73 6.90 4.80 -7.30
CA ALA A 73 7.60 3.94 -8.26
C ALA A 73 7.78 2.50 -7.77
N ASN A 74 7.57 2.19 -6.49
CA ASN A 74 7.59 0.82 -5.99
C ASN A 74 6.39 0.05 -6.55
N GLN A 75 6.64 -1.09 -7.20
CA GLN A 75 5.61 -1.86 -7.92
C GLN A 75 4.50 -2.36 -6.98
N CYS A 76 4.85 -2.82 -5.78
CA CYS A 76 3.88 -3.27 -4.80
C CYS A 76 3.02 -2.11 -4.28
N GLU A 77 3.66 -1.00 -3.85
CA GLU A 77 2.96 0.20 -3.38
C GLU A 77 2.10 0.82 -4.50
N ALA A 78 2.59 0.85 -5.74
CA ALA A 78 1.84 1.37 -6.89
C ALA A 78 0.55 0.57 -7.14
N GLN A 79 0.63 -0.76 -7.10
CA GLN A 79 -0.53 -1.64 -7.26
C GLN A 79 -1.54 -1.47 -6.12
N GLN A 80 -1.07 -1.43 -4.88
CA GLN A 80 -1.92 -1.18 -3.71
C GLN A 80 -2.59 0.19 -3.79
N LEU A 81 -1.84 1.22 -4.18
CA LEU A 81 -2.35 2.57 -4.32
C LEU A 81 -3.43 2.67 -5.40
N GLU A 82 -3.24 2.02 -6.55
CA GLU A 82 -4.24 1.98 -7.62
C GLU A 82 -5.55 1.36 -7.13
N ILE A 83 -5.49 0.20 -6.48
CA ILE A 83 -6.68 -0.47 -5.93
C ILE A 83 -7.35 0.43 -4.89
N LEU A 84 -6.58 1.00 -3.95
CA LEU A 84 -7.10 1.88 -2.90
C LEU A 84 -7.82 3.11 -3.48
N VAL A 85 -7.20 3.77 -4.46
CA VAL A 85 -7.79 4.95 -5.13
C VAL A 85 -9.15 4.58 -5.74
N HIS A 86 -9.24 3.47 -6.46
CA HIS A 86 -10.51 3.02 -7.04
C HIS A 86 -11.57 2.71 -5.95
N ARG A 87 -11.18 2.06 -4.86
CA ARG A 87 -12.10 1.75 -3.74
C ARG A 87 -12.60 3.01 -3.04
N LEU A 88 -11.71 3.99 -2.82
CA LEU A 88 -12.07 5.28 -2.21
C LEU A 88 -12.98 6.10 -3.13
N GLN A 89 -12.67 6.19 -4.42
CA GLN A 89 -13.50 6.91 -5.40
C GLN A 89 -14.90 6.35 -5.52
N ALA A 90 -15.08 5.03 -5.48
CA ALA A 90 -16.39 4.38 -5.46
C ALA A 90 -17.23 4.79 -4.23
N ARG A 91 -16.58 5.29 -3.17
CA ARG A 91 -17.20 5.80 -1.92
C ARG A 91 -17.24 7.33 -1.83
N THR A 92 -16.98 8.01 -2.94
CA THR A 92 -16.88 9.48 -3.00
C THR A 92 -15.83 10.09 -2.07
N LEU A 93 -14.83 9.30 -1.67
CA LEU A 93 -13.66 9.74 -0.93
C LEU A 93 -12.55 10.15 -1.90
N VAL A 94 -11.79 11.20 -1.55
CA VAL A 94 -10.73 11.76 -2.38
C VAL A 94 -9.38 11.56 -1.71
N PRO A 95 -8.46 10.76 -2.26
CA PRO A 95 -7.15 10.56 -1.68
C PRO A 95 -6.24 11.76 -1.91
N ILE A 96 -5.46 12.12 -0.87
CA ILE A 96 -4.30 13.02 -0.93
C ILE A 96 -3.07 12.14 -0.74
N ILE A 97 -2.31 11.92 -1.80
CA ILE A 97 -1.14 11.05 -1.78
C ILE A 97 0.07 11.86 -1.31
N LEU A 98 0.73 11.35 -0.26
CA LEU A 98 1.94 11.92 0.33
C LEU A 98 3.08 10.92 0.10
N CYS A 99 3.98 11.26 -0.80
CA CYS A 99 5.17 10.46 -1.08
C CYS A 99 6.30 10.91 -0.14
N CYS A 100 6.65 10.06 0.82
CA CYS A 100 7.56 10.35 1.92
C CYS A 100 8.94 9.67 1.74
N GLY A 101 9.51 9.72 0.54
CA GLY A 101 10.86 9.18 0.27
C GLY A 101 11.95 9.76 1.18
N ASP A 102 13.16 9.20 1.10
CA ASP A 102 14.26 9.47 2.02
C ASP A 102 14.73 10.95 2.08
N THR A 103 14.45 11.73 1.03
CA THR A 103 14.92 13.13 0.90
C THR A 103 13.92 14.17 1.36
N THR A 104 12.71 13.77 1.75
CA THR A 104 11.62 14.69 2.06
C THR A 104 11.40 14.78 3.58
N ASP A 105 11.12 15.98 4.09
CA ASP A 105 10.62 16.15 5.46
C ASP A 105 9.18 15.59 5.55
N ARG A 106 9.11 14.28 5.76
CA ARG A 106 7.86 13.51 5.81
C ARG A 106 6.89 14.01 6.87
N LEU A 107 7.40 14.44 8.02
CA LEU A 107 6.55 14.94 9.11
C LEU A 107 5.92 16.28 8.74
N GLN A 108 6.64 17.14 8.04
CA GLN A 108 6.09 18.39 7.52
C GLN A 108 5.00 18.16 6.47
N LEU A 109 5.19 17.22 5.56
CA LEU A 109 4.16 16.83 4.58
C LEU A 109 2.90 16.29 5.25
N MET A 110 3.06 15.40 6.23
CA MET A 110 1.93 14.84 6.98
C MET A 110 1.19 15.94 7.77
N ARG A 111 1.91 16.87 8.39
CA ARG A 111 1.30 18.02 9.06
C ARG A 111 0.56 18.92 8.08
N LEU A 112 1.14 19.18 6.91
CA LEU A 112 0.45 19.93 5.85
C LEU A 112 -0.86 19.25 5.45
N ALA A 113 -0.86 17.93 5.23
CA ALA A 113 -2.08 17.19 4.91
C ALA A 113 -3.12 17.27 6.03
N SER A 114 -2.70 17.21 7.30
CA SER A 114 -3.62 17.35 8.45
C SER A 114 -4.31 18.71 8.50
N THR A 115 -3.70 19.78 7.95
CA THR A 115 -4.34 21.11 7.87
C THR A 115 -5.56 21.16 6.96
N TYR A 116 -5.67 20.22 6.01
CA TYR A 116 -6.86 20.07 5.15
C TYR A 116 -8.01 19.34 5.85
N GLN A 117 -7.86 19.03 7.14
CA GLN A 117 -8.89 18.35 7.94
C GLN A 117 -9.34 17.03 7.28
N VAL A 118 -8.37 16.20 6.91
CA VAL A 118 -8.66 14.87 6.34
C VAL A 118 -9.52 14.05 7.31
N ASP A 119 -10.49 13.33 6.78
CA ASP A 119 -11.38 12.49 7.60
C ASP A 119 -10.68 11.18 8.01
N TYR A 120 -9.75 10.69 7.18
CA TYR A 120 -9.02 9.44 7.39
C TYR A 120 -7.55 9.59 7.01
N ALA A 121 -6.71 8.74 7.59
CA ALA A 121 -5.30 8.60 7.21
C ALA A 121 -4.91 7.13 7.10
N VAL A 122 -4.29 6.75 5.99
CA VAL A 122 -3.74 5.42 5.73
C VAL A 122 -2.24 5.54 5.56
N ILE A 123 -1.47 4.79 6.34
CA ILE A 123 -0.01 4.88 6.40
C ILE A 123 0.59 3.57 5.88
N PHE A 124 1.13 3.57 4.67
CA PHE A 124 1.87 2.45 4.07
C PHE A 124 3.38 2.55 4.31
N SER A 125 3.85 3.70 4.79
CA SER A 125 5.28 3.96 4.93
C SER A 125 5.87 3.33 6.19
N ASP A 126 6.85 2.45 6.04
CA ASP A 126 7.69 1.92 7.12
C ASP A 126 8.68 2.96 7.67
N LEU A 127 8.81 4.11 7.01
CA LEU A 127 9.62 5.24 7.44
C LEU A 127 8.90 6.18 8.42
N VAL A 128 7.61 5.97 8.67
CA VAL A 128 6.79 6.76 9.59
C VAL A 128 6.56 5.98 10.87
N SER A 129 6.99 6.52 12.00
CA SER A 129 6.73 5.88 13.29
C SER A 129 5.24 5.93 13.65
N LEU A 130 4.75 4.89 14.33
CA LEU A 130 3.39 4.86 14.88
C LEU A 130 3.10 6.10 15.74
N LYS A 131 4.06 6.51 16.56
CA LYS A 131 3.96 7.70 17.42
C LYS A 131 3.70 8.97 16.61
N ASP A 132 4.44 9.18 15.52
CA ASP A 132 4.29 10.34 14.66
C ASP A 132 2.96 10.32 13.92
N ALA A 133 2.56 9.17 13.38
CA ALA A 133 1.28 9.01 12.71
C ALA A 133 0.10 9.37 13.63
N VAL A 134 0.07 8.81 14.84
CA VAL A 134 -0.96 9.07 15.85
C VAL A 134 -0.94 10.52 16.33
N GLN A 135 0.24 11.13 16.50
CA GLN A 135 0.36 12.51 16.95
C GLN A 135 -0.13 13.51 15.90
N ILE A 136 0.19 13.27 14.63
CA ILE A 136 -0.16 14.18 13.52
C ILE A 136 -1.64 14.04 13.16
N PHE A 137 -2.13 12.80 13.05
CA PHE A 137 -3.52 12.50 12.68
C PHE A 137 -4.40 12.20 13.90
N ARG A 138 -4.16 12.89 15.02
CA ARG A 138 -4.85 12.66 16.32
C ARG A 138 -6.36 12.87 16.29
N THR A 139 -6.88 13.60 15.32
CA THR A 139 -8.32 13.84 15.13
C THR A 139 -8.98 12.77 14.27
N THR A 140 -8.17 12.00 13.57
CA THR A 140 -8.54 10.81 12.82
C THR A 140 -7.78 9.64 13.42
N ARG A 141 -8.36 8.46 13.46
CA ARG A 141 -7.64 7.26 13.89
C ARG A 141 -6.87 6.71 12.69
N PRO A 142 -5.53 6.87 12.59
CA PRO A 142 -4.80 6.41 11.43
C PRO A 142 -4.89 4.89 11.30
N ILE A 143 -4.96 4.41 10.06
CA ILE A 143 -4.87 3.01 9.70
C ILE A 143 -3.43 2.75 9.29
N ILE A 144 -2.74 1.91 10.04
CA ILE A 144 -1.35 1.55 9.80
C ILE A 144 -1.31 0.25 9.02
N VAL A 145 -0.65 0.28 7.88
CA VAL A 145 -0.33 -0.91 7.11
C VAL A 145 1.01 -1.44 7.59
N SER A 146 1.02 -2.64 8.14
CA SER A 146 2.15 -3.17 8.90
C SER A 146 2.30 -4.67 8.71
N GLU A 147 3.47 -5.21 9.02
CA GLU A 147 3.69 -6.64 9.18
C GLU A 147 3.85 -7.02 10.67
N GLU A 148 4.01 -6.02 11.56
CA GLU A 148 4.04 -6.22 13.01
C GLU A 148 2.68 -5.94 13.67
N PRO A 149 2.36 -6.61 14.79
CA PRO A 149 1.21 -6.26 15.60
C PRO A 149 1.34 -4.82 16.14
N ILE A 150 0.26 -4.06 16.06
CA ILE A 150 0.18 -2.71 16.61
C ILE A 150 -0.73 -2.73 17.84
N GLU A 151 -0.14 -2.45 19.00
CA GLU A 151 -0.83 -2.39 20.28
C GLU A 151 -1.00 -0.92 20.72
N ASP A 152 -1.72 -0.12 19.94
CA ASP A 152 -2.05 1.26 20.31
C ASP A 152 -3.54 1.51 20.07
N ALA A 153 -4.27 1.84 21.14
CA ALA A 153 -5.71 2.12 21.10
C ALA A 153 -6.09 3.35 20.24
N ARG A 154 -5.13 4.04 19.66
CA ARG A 154 -5.33 5.23 18.83
C ARG A 154 -5.12 4.97 17.33
N ALA A 155 -4.77 3.74 16.93
CA ALA A 155 -4.58 3.37 15.55
C ALA A 155 -5.21 2.01 15.25
N SER A 156 -5.85 1.85 14.11
CA SER A 156 -6.21 0.55 13.57
C SER A 156 -5.09 0.05 12.66
N SER A 157 -5.03 -1.27 12.39
CA SER A 157 -3.99 -1.80 11.53
C SER A 157 -4.50 -2.88 10.57
N VAL A 158 -3.87 -2.95 9.40
CA VAL A 158 -3.95 -4.11 8.52
C VAL A 158 -2.55 -4.72 8.46
N ARG A 159 -2.46 -5.99 8.79
CA ARG A 159 -1.21 -6.72 8.89
C ARG A 159 -1.11 -7.82 7.84
N PHE A 160 0.05 -7.91 7.22
CA PHE A 160 0.42 -9.05 6.41
C PHE A 160 1.14 -10.09 7.28
N ASP A 161 0.82 -11.37 7.08
CA ASP A 161 1.46 -12.48 7.77
C ASP A 161 1.82 -13.57 6.76
N GLY A 162 3.12 -13.67 6.47
CA GLY A 162 3.67 -14.60 5.50
C GLY A 162 4.32 -15.86 6.10
N ALA A 163 4.25 -16.07 7.41
CA ALA A 163 5.02 -17.11 8.09
C ALA A 163 4.70 -18.52 7.56
N GLU A 164 3.43 -18.87 7.39
CA GLU A 164 3.01 -20.19 6.89
C GLU A 164 3.46 -20.42 5.45
N ALA A 165 3.32 -19.38 4.58
CA ALA A 165 3.72 -19.46 3.18
C ALA A 165 5.25 -19.55 3.01
N ALA A 166 6.02 -18.79 3.81
CA ALA A 166 7.46 -18.90 3.82
C ALA A 166 7.92 -20.31 4.23
N ALA A 167 7.26 -20.87 5.24
CA ALA A 167 7.51 -22.22 5.67
C ALA A 167 7.24 -23.26 4.59
N GLU A 168 6.09 -23.14 3.89
CA GLU A 168 5.72 -24.01 2.75
C GLU A 168 6.76 -23.94 1.62
N ILE A 169 7.26 -22.74 1.32
CA ILE A 169 8.28 -22.55 0.30
C ILE A 169 9.59 -23.23 0.70
N ILE A 170 10.03 -23.06 1.95
CA ILE A 170 11.25 -23.72 2.44
C ILE A 170 11.09 -25.24 2.45
N ASP A 171 9.95 -25.76 2.96
CA ASP A 171 9.70 -27.20 3.01
C ASP A 171 9.81 -27.84 1.61
N LYS A 172 9.27 -27.19 0.58
CA LYS A 172 9.40 -27.63 -0.81
C LYS A 172 10.85 -27.62 -1.30
N LEU A 173 11.56 -26.49 -1.11
CA LEU A 173 12.94 -26.36 -1.60
C LEU A 173 13.87 -27.38 -0.94
N VAL A 174 13.75 -27.58 0.37
CA VAL A 174 14.52 -28.62 1.09
C VAL A 174 14.12 -30.03 0.62
N GLY A 175 12.84 -30.28 0.40
CA GLY A 175 12.34 -31.55 -0.17
C GLY A 175 12.88 -31.83 -1.57
N GLU A 176 13.22 -30.82 -2.36
CA GLU A 176 13.88 -30.92 -3.67
C GLU A 176 15.41 -31.01 -3.57
N GLY A 177 15.97 -31.05 -2.38
CA GLY A 177 17.39 -31.25 -2.11
C GLY A 177 18.21 -29.97 -2.05
N ARG A 178 17.59 -28.78 -1.93
CA ARG A 178 18.31 -27.53 -1.71
C ARG A 178 18.83 -27.49 -0.27
N GLY A 179 20.09 -27.12 -0.10
CA GLY A 179 20.75 -27.11 1.20
C GLY A 179 21.57 -25.85 1.50
N HIS A 180 21.82 -25.02 0.50
CA HIS A 180 22.67 -23.82 0.62
C HIS A 180 21.87 -22.56 0.32
N PHE A 181 21.31 -21.95 1.37
CA PHE A 181 20.39 -20.83 1.27
C PHE A 181 21.09 -19.48 1.49
N ALA A 182 20.70 -18.47 0.72
CA ALA A 182 21.06 -17.09 0.97
C ALA A 182 19.83 -16.17 0.97
N TYR A 183 19.97 -15.04 1.63
CA TYR A 183 18.96 -13.98 1.64
C TYR A 183 19.50 -12.70 1.01
N LEU A 184 18.73 -12.09 0.14
CA LEU A 184 19.01 -10.79 -0.44
C LEU A 184 18.08 -9.76 0.18
N CYS A 185 18.60 -9.08 1.22
CA CYS A 185 17.89 -8.07 1.99
C CYS A 185 17.51 -6.86 1.14
N GLY A 186 16.41 -6.22 1.47
CA GLY A 186 16.06 -4.90 0.99
C GLY A 186 16.85 -3.79 1.71
N ARG A 187 16.17 -2.79 2.26
CA ARG A 187 16.85 -1.72 3.00
C ARG A 187 17.21 -2.16 4.41
N ASN A 188 18.44 -1.93 4.81
CA ASN A 188 18.93 -2.27 6.17
C ASN A 188 18.14 -1.62 7.33
N SER A 189 17.44 -0.51 7.09
CA SER A 189 16.64 0.19 8.09
C SER A 189 15.18 -0.29 8.14
N SER A 190 14.76 -1.19 7.24
CA SER A 190 13.39 -1.66 7.16
C SER A 190 13.15 -2.79 8.15
N TRP A 191 12.28 -2.56 9.13
CA TRP A 191 11.80 -3.63 10.01
C TRP A 191 10.95 -4.67 9.25
N ILE A 192 10.31 -4.27 8.15
CA ILE A 192 9.59 -5.15 7.23
C ILE A 192 10.52 -6.21 6.66
N ASP A 193 11.70 -5.80 6.18
CA ASP A 193 12.68 -6.74 5.63
C ASP A 193 13.16 -7.75 6.68
N LYS A 194 13.40 -7.27 7.91
CA LYS A 194 13.76 -8.15 9.02
C LYS A 194 12.67 -9.19 9.29
N GLN A 195 11.42 -8.78 9.37
CA GLN A 195 10.29 -9.68 9.62
C GLN A 195 10.14 -10.73 8.51
N ARG A 196 10.25 -10.32 7.25
CA ARG A 196 10.22 -11.20 6.08
C ARG A 196 11.34 -12.22 6.10
N ARG A 197 12.56 -11.77 6.41
CA ARG A 197 13.72 -12.63 6.57
C ARG A 197 13.51 -13.65 7.70
N ASP A 198 12.99 -13.20 8.83
CA ASP A 198 12.76 -14.06 10.01
C ASP A 198 11.75 -15.19 9.69
N TRP A 199 10.70 -14.96 8.92
CA TRP A 199 9.77 -16.02 8.47
C TRP A 199 10.49 -17.14 7.72
N PHE A 200 11.36 -16.81 6.78
CA PHE A 200 12.16 -17.80 6.03
C PHE A 200 13.23 -18.44 6.91
N SER A 201 13.86 -17.68 7.80
CA SER A 201 14.85 -18.18 8.76
C SER A 201 14.25 -19.20 9.72
N ASP A 202 13.03 -18.95 10.20
CA ASP A 202 12.28 -19.90 11.05
C ASP A 202 11.94 -21.18 10.27
N GLY A 203 11.57 -21.05 8.99
CA GLY A 203 11.39 -22.17 8.08
C GLY A 203 12.64 -23.03 7.96
N LEU A 204 13.80 -22.42 7.71
CA LEU A 204 15.10 -23.12 7.61
C LEU A 204 15.49 -23.79 8.91
N THR A 205 15.30 -23.10 10.04
CA THR A 205 15.65 -23.64 11.37
C THR A 205 14.96 -24.95 11.67
N ARG A 206 13.71 -25.16 11.21
CA ARG A 206 12.98 -26.43 11.36
C ARG A 206 13.66 -27.61 10.66
N HIS A 207 14.47 -27.32 9.63
CA HIS A 207 15.27 -28.30 8.91
C HIS A 207 16.72 -28.37 9.36
N GLY A 208 17.09 -27.63 10.43
CA GLY A 208 18.49 -27.54 10.90
C GLY A 208 19.41 -26.73 9.96
N LEU A 209 18.80 -25.89 9.11
CA LEU A 209 19.49 -25.03 8.14
C LEU A 209 19.42 -23.55 8.57
N ALA A 210 20.26 -22.73 7.93
CA ALA A 210 20.28 -21.28 8.10
C ALA A 210 20.69 -20.62 6.78
N PHE A 211 20.51 -19.31 6.69
CA PHE A 211 21.11 -18.54 5.61
C PHE A 211 22.64 -18.50 5.78
N GLU A 212 23.39 -18.97 4.78
CA GLU A 212 24.85 -19.02 4.76
C GLU A 212 25.48 -17.71 4.29
N ALA A 213 24.72 -16.91 3.54
CA ALA A 213 25.17 -15.63 3.00
C ALA A 213 24.03 -14.63 2.91
N GLU A 214 24.36 -13.36 3.02
CA GLU A 214 23.41 -12.26 2.86
C GLU A 214 24.00 -11.19 1.93
N GLY A 215 23.13 -10.59 1.11
CA GLY A 215 23.39 -9.38 0.33
C GLY A 215 22.44 -8.27 0.74
N HIS A 216 22.78 -7.01 0.46
CA HIS A 216 22.00 -5.86 0.88
C HIS A 216 21.68 -4.95 -0.31
N GLY A 217 20.41 -4.89 -0.67
CA GLY A 217 19.86 -4.04 -1.73
C GLY A 217 19.03 -2.86 -1.18
N ASP A 218 18.11 -2.39 -2.03
CA ASP A 218 17.23 -1.25 -1.73
C ASP A 218 15.81 -1.43 -2.29
N TYR A 219 15.42 -2.69 -2.58
CA TYR A 219 14.19 -3.09 -3.24
C TYR A 219 14.11 -2.78 -4.74
N SER A 220 15.18 -2.28 -5.37
CA SER A 220 15.23 -2.04 -6.81
C SER A 220 15.73 -3.25 -7.60
N TYR A 221 15.39 -3.31 -8.90
CA TYR A 221 15.94 -4.30 -9.83
C TYR A 221 17.47 -4.22 -9.91
N ASP A 222 18.02 -3.01 -10.00
CA ASP A 222 19.47 -2.79 -10.14
C ASP A 222 20.24 -3.29 -8.93
N SER A 223 19.72 -3.06 -7.71
CA SER A 223 20.32 -3.59 -6.50
C SER A 223 20.21 -5.11 -6.45
N GLY A 224 19.07 -5.67 -6.83
CA GLY A 224 18.87 -7.12 -6.95
C GLY A 224 19.88 -7.76 -7.90
N PHE A 225 20.05 -7.20 -9.09
CA PHE A 225 21.03 -7.67 -10.07
C PHE A 225 22.48 -7.58 -9.55
N LYS A 226 22.87 -6.42 -9.03
CA LYS A 226 24.23 -6.16 -8.55
C LYS A 226 24.59 -7.05 -7.37
N GLU A 227 23.78 -7.03 -6.32
CA GLU A 227 24.10 -7.74 -5.08
C GLU A 227 24.02 -9.26 -5.25
N ALA A 228 23.05 -9.79 -6.02
CA ALA A 228 23.02 -11.21 -6.37
C ALA A 228 24.27 -11.62 -7.15
N SER A 229 24.75 -10.80 -8.10
CA SER A 229 25.95 -11.11 -8.85
C SER A 229 27.20 -11.22 -7.95
N LEU A 230 27.30 -10.39 -6.92
CA LEU A 230 28.40 -10.42 -5.96
C LEU A 230 28.29 -11.61 -5.01
N LEU A 231 27.09 -11.87 -4.49
CA LEU A 231 26.81 -12.95 -3.56
C LEU A 231 27.05 -14.32 -4.21
N LEU A 232 26.47 -14.55 -5.40
CA LEU A 232 26.55 -15.84 -6.11
C LEU A 232 27.94 -16.20 -6.65
N ARG A 233 28.85 -15.22 -6.79
CA ARG A 233 30.27 -15.47 -7.12
C ARG A 233 31.06 -15.96 -5.93
N ARG A 234 30.66 -15.63 -4.71
CA ARG A 234 31.44 -15.87 -3.46
C ARG A 234 30.88 -17.05 -2.66
N SER A 235 29.72 -17.58 -3.01
CA SER A 235 29.03 -18.61 -2.26
C SER A 235 28.53 -19.75 -3.16
N LYS A 236 28.39 -20.95 -2.59
CA LYS A 236 27.84 -22.13 -3.28
C LYS A 236 26.31 -22.23 -3.02
N VAL A 237 25.62 -21.11 -3.08
CA VAL A 237 24.19 -21.04 -2.85
C VAL A 237 23.42 -21.75 -3.97
N ASP A 238 22.44 -22.56 -3.61
CA ASP A 238 21.52 -23.27 -4.50
C ASP A 238 20.07 -22.79 -4.36
N ALA A 239 19.78 -21.95 -3.36
CA ALA A 239 18.49 -21.26 -3.18
C ALA A 239 18.70 -19.83 -2.69
N LEU A 240 18.11 -18.86 -3.38
CA LEU A 240 18.18 -17.44 -3.05
C LEU A 240 16.79 -16.89 -2.79
N VAL A 241 16.56 -16.43 -1.56
CA VAL A 241 15.34 -15.70 -1.19
C VAL A 241 15.62 -14.20 -1.25
N CYS A 242 14.81 -13.45 -1.97
CA CYS A 242 14.93 -12.01 -2.14
C CYS A 242 13.88 -11.26 -1.34
N GLY A 243 14.23 -10.09 -0.81
CA GLY A 243 13.37 -9.24 0.02
C GLY A 243 12.11 -8.74 -0.71
N ASN A 244 12.12 -8.74 -2.07
CA ASN A 244 10.94 -8.51 -2.88
C ASN A 244 11.06 -9.14 -4.29
N ASP A 245 9.97 -9.12 -5.06
CA ASP A 245 9.90 -9.68 -6.41
C ASP A 245 10.79 -8.92 -7.40
N VAL A 246 10.90 -7.60 -7.29
CA VAL A 246 11.70 -6.77 -8.20
C VAL A 246 13.18 -7.11 -8.08
N MET A 247 13.68 -7.28 -6.86
CA MET A 247 15.04 -7.76 -6.61
C MET A 247 15.24 -9.19 -7.10
N ALA A 248 14.24 -10.07 -6.92
CA ALA A 248 14.31 -11.45 -7.39
C ALA A 248 14.43 -11.55 -8.93
N ILE A 249 13.72 -10.68 -9.66
CA ILE A 249 13.85 -10.55 -11.12
C ILE A 249 15.27 -10.11 -11.48
N GLY A 250 15.82 -9.10 -10.80
CA GLY A 250 17.21 -8.66 -10.99
C GLY A 250 18.22 -9.76 -10.69
N ALA A 251 18.00 -10.50 -9.59
CA ALA A 251 18.84 -11.62 -9.20
C ALA A 251 18.83 -12.76 -10.22
N ARG A 252 17.63 -13.08 -10.78
CA ARG A 252 17.49 -14.07 -11.85
C ARG A 252 18.26 -13.66 -13.10
N ASP A 253 18.13 -12.42 -13.51
CA ASP A 253 18.88 -11.92 -14.68
C ASP A 253 20.39 -11.93 -14.43
N ALA A 254 20.86 -11.61 -13.23
CA ALA A 254 22.27 -11.75 -12.86
C ALA A 254 22.74 -13.21 -12.91
N ALA A 255 21.96 -14.14 -12.35
CA ALA A 255 22.28 -15.57 -12.36
C ALA A 255 22.36 -16.11 -13.79
N VAL A 256 21.35 -15.85 -14.61
CA VAL A 256 21.25 -16.44 -15.96
C VAL A 256 22.19 -15.74 -16.96
N ARG A 257 22.13 -14.39 -17.05
CA ARG A 257 22.80 -13.65 -18.13
C ARG A 257 24.25 -13.34 -17.83
N LEU A 258 24.62 -13.15 -16.55
CA LEU A 258 25.97 -12.77 -16.17
C LEU A 258 26.81 -13.96 -15.67
N LEU A 259 26.17 -14.93 -14.98
CA LEU A 259 26.87 -16.04 -14.35
C LEU A 259 26.65 -17.38 -15.08
N GLY A 260 25.74 -17.43 -16.07
CA GLY A 260 25.44 -18.63 -16.84
C GLY A 260 24.77 -19.77 -16.03
N ARG A 261 24.19 -19.46 -14.87
CA ARG A 261 23.52 -20.45 -14.02
C ARG A 261 22.13 -20.75 -14.55
N GLN A 262 21.70 -22.00 -14.45
CA GLN A 262 20.34 -22.39 -14.77
C GLN A 262 19.42 -22.11 -13.58
N VAL A 263 18.30 -21.47 -13.85
CA VAL A 263 17.21 -21.26 -12.89
C VAL A 263 15.99 -22.03 -13.39
N PRO A 264 15.46 -23.02 -12.65
CA PRO A 264 15.79 -23.39 -11.27
C PRO A 264 16.96 -24.40 -11.14
N GLY A 265 17.48 -24.99 -12.22
CA GLY A 265 18.41 -26.12 -12.20
C GLY A 265 19.55 -25.97 -11.17
N ASP A 266 20.40 -24.96 -11.35
CA ASP A 266 21.53 -24.69 -10.43
C ASP A 266 21.16 -23.80 -9.25
N LEU A 267 20.10 -22.99 -9.37
CA LEU A 267 19.70 -22.00 -8.38
C LEU A 267 18.20 -21.80 -8.37
N ALA A 268 17.56 -22.11 -7.28
CA ALA A 268 16.19 -21.69 -7.02
C ALA A 268 16.14 -20.21 -6.59
N ILE A 269 15.16 -19.45 -7.08
CA ILE A 269 14.98 -18.04 -6.72
C ILE A 269 13.55 -17.80 -6.27
N VAL A 270 13.40 -17.17 -5.10
CA VAL A 270 12.13 -16.84 -4.48
C VAL A 270 12.03 -15.33 -4.28
N GLY A 271 10.91 -14.74 -4.70
CA GLY A 271 10.54 -13.37 -4.43
C GLY A 271 9.56 -13.22 -3.27
N GLN A 272 9.15 -11.99 -3.04
CA GLN A 272 8.11 -11.63 -2.07
C GLN A 272 7.31 -10.45 -2.64
N ASP A 273 6.05 -10.33 -2.33
CA ASP A 273 5.00 -9.36 -2.65
C ASP A 273 3.89 -9.95 -3.55
N GLY A 274 4.23 -10.80 -4.54
CA GLY A 274 3.27 -11.33 -5.49
C GLY A 274 2.81 -10.30 -6.53
N ILE A 275 3.69 -9.37 -6.94
CA ILE A 275 3.36 -8.34 -7.94
C ILE A 275 2.96 -8.96 -9.29
N ALA A 276 2.20 -8.20 -10.10
CA ALA A 276 1.74 -8.67 -11.41
C ALA A 276 2.92 -9.05 -12.34
N LEU A 277 3.99 -8.26 -12.30
CA LEU A 277 5.21 -8.47 -13.09
C LEU A 277 5.86 -9.84 -12.84
N ALA A 278 5.84 -10.31 -11.59
CA ALA A 278 6.40 -11.60 -11.21
C ALA A 278 5.62 -12.79 -11.81
N GLY A 279 4.36 -12.58 -12.22
CA GLY A 279 3.53 -13.60 -12.89
C GLY A 279 3.61 -13.58 -14.41
N TRP A 280 4.40 -12.69 -15.02
CA TRP A 280 4.56 -12.69 -16.47
C TRP A 280 5.37 -13.92 -16.92
N GLU A 281 5.01 -14.50 -18.08
CA GLU A 281 5.69 -15.70 -18.62
C GLU A 281 7.22 -15.57 -18.66
N CYS A 282 7.73 -14.37 -18.96
CA CYS A 282 9.18 -14.14 -19.02
C CYS A 282 9.86 -14.17 -17.64
N HIS A 283 9.11 -14.04 -16.56
CA HIS A 283 9.64 -14.08 -15.19
C HIS A 283 9.19 -15.32 -14.45
N ASP A 284 7.89 -15.60 -14.47
CA ASP A 284 7.22 -16.75 -13.84
C ASP A 284 7.85 -17.13 -12.50
N LEU A 285 7.88 -16.11 -11.60
CA LEU A 285 8.63 -16.14 -10.36
C LEU A 285 7.83 -16.85 -9.27
N THR A 286 8.47 -17.79 -8.57
CA THR A 286 7.96 -18.26 -7.28
C THR A 286 8.08 -17.14 -6.25
N THR A 287 7.00 -16.84 -5.55
CA THR A 287 6.96 -15.72 -4.62
C THR A 287 6.03 -15.97 -3.44
N LEU A 288 6.40 -15.44 -2.27
CA LEU A 288 5.48 -15.28 -1.14
C LEU A 288 4.54 -14.14 -1.49
N ALA A 289 3.32 -14.48 -1.91
CA ALA A 289 2.37 -13.54 -2.48
C ALA A 289 1.39 -13.01 -1.42
N LEU A 290 1.16 -11.70 -1.46
CA LEU A 290 0.05 -11.01 -0.82
C LEU A 290 -1.13 -10.91 -1.79
N ASP A 291 -2.34 -11.21 -1.34
CA ASP A 291 -3.55 -10.83 -2.07
C ASP A 291 -3.78 -9.32 -1.91
N GLN A 292 -3.30 -8.55 -2.89
CA GLN A 292 -3.33 -7.09 -2.88
C GLN A 292 -4.76 -6.54 -2.78
N ALA A 293 -5.74 -7.20 -3.43
CA ALA A 293 -7.13 -6.76 -3.39
C ALA A 293 -7.74 -6.99 -2.01
N ALA A 294 -7.60 -8.19 -1.44
CA ALA A 294 -8.09 -8.51 -0.11
C ALA A 294 -7.44 -7.63 0.97
N PHE A 295 -6.14 -7.31 0.80
CA PHE A 295 -5.41 -6.44 1.71
C PHE A 295 -5.96 -5.01 1.70
N ILE A 296 -6.20 -4.45 0.53
CA ILE A 296 -6.78 -3.10 0.41
C ILE A 296 -8.26 -3.08 0.79
N ASP A 297 -9.02 -4.15 0.50
CA ASP A 297 -10.41 -4.25 0.95
C ASP A 297 -10.49 -4.21 2.49
N ALA A 298 -9.56 -4.84 3.21
CA ALA A 298 -9.47 -4.75 4.66
C ALA A 298 -9.14 -3.32 5.15
N VAL A 299 -8.27 -2.56 4.45
CA VAL A 299 -8.04 -1.14 4.75
C VAL A 299 -9.32 -0.33 4.63
N VAL A 300 -10.08 -0.56 3.55
CA VAL A 300 -11.33 0.16 3.28
C VAL A 300 -12.42 -0.21 4.28
N GLU A 301 -12.51 -1.48 4.70
CA GLU A 301 -13.42 -1.89 5.78
C GLU A 301 -13.11 -1.19 7.10
N LEU A 302 -11.84 -0.97 7.43
CA LEU A 302 -11.47 -0.19 8.62
C LEU A 302 -11.89 1.27 8.51
N ILE A 303 -11.82 1.88 7.31
CA ILE A 303 -12.36 3.22 7.06
C ILE A 303 -13.88 3.25 7.32
N GLU A 304 -14.62 2.29 6.78
CA GLU A 304 -16.08 2.20 6.96
C GLU A 304 -16.48 1.96 8.42
N ARG A 305 -15.74 1.15 9.14
CA ARG A 305 -15.96 0.92 10.58
C ARG A 305 -15.78 2.19 11.39
N GLN A 306 -14.80 3.02 11.07
CA GLN A 306 -14.61 4.32 11.73
C GLN A 306 -15.79 5.28 11.50
N GLU A 307 -16.59 5.10 10.45
CA GLU A 307 -17.81 5.88 10.22
C GLU A 307 -18.94 5.50 11.19
N THR A 308 -19.02 4.24 11.56
CA THR A 308 -20.12 3.67 12.37
C THR A 308 -19.77 3.56 13.85
N ASP A 309 -18.52 3.25 14.14
CA ASP A 309 -18.00 3.06 15.51
C ASP A 309 -16.59 3.67 15.62
N ASN A 310 -16.53 4.86 16.22
CA ASN A 310 -15.28 5.62 16.34
C ASN A 310 -14.45 5.20 17.58
N GLU A 311 -14.88 4.20 18.36
CA GLU A 311 -14.19 3.79 19.60
C GLU A 311 -13.41 2.50 19.46
N THR A 312 -13.79 1.62 18.54
CA THR A 312 -13.18 0.29 18.42
C THR A 312 -11.94 0.30 17.52
N VAL A 313 -10.79 -0.02 18.11
CA VAL A 313 -9.56 -0.34 17.36
C VAL A 313 -9.67 -1.75 16.80
N SER A 314 -9.31 -1.92 15.56
CA SER A 314 -9.35 -3.22 14.91
C SER A 314 -8.05 -3.51 14.18
N THR A 315 -7.60 -4.77 14.28
CA THR A 315 -6.51 -5.32 13.48
C THR A 315 -7.06 -6.36 12.54
N ALA A 316 -6.85 -6.17 11.24
CA ALA A 316 -7.08 -7.20 10.23
C ALA A 316 -5.76 -7.89 9.89
N VAL A 317 -5.78 -9.20 9.72
CA VAL A 317 -4.60 -10.00 9.33
C VAL A 317 -4.89 -10.68 8.00
N ILE A 318 -4.08 -10.39 7.00
CA ILE A 318 -4.15 -11.02 5.68
C ILE A 318 -2.99 -12.00 5.57
N LYS A 319 -3.32 -13.27 5.36
CA LYS A 319 -2.33 -14.35 5.22
C LYS A 319 -1.68 -14.32 3.84
N GLY A 320 -0.36 -14.54 3.82
CA GLY A 320 0.38 -14.81 2.61
C GLY A 320 0.09 -16.20 2.06
N ARG A 321 0.37 -16.36 0.77
CA ARG A 321 0.33 -17.68 0.11
C ARG A 321 1.59 -17.87 -0.75
N ALA A 322 2.05 -19.10 -0.88
CA ALA A 322 3.03 -19.45 -1.88
C ALA A 322 2.37 -19.37 -3.28
N ARG A 323 2.96 -18.60 -4.19
CA ARG A 323 2.66 -18.65 -5.61
C ARG A 323 3.84 -19.27 -6.31
N TRP A 324 3.61 -20.44 -6.88
CA TRP A 324 4.64 -21.22 -7.57
C TRP A 324 4.82 -20.73 -9.01
N GLY A 325 6.06 -20.66 -9.43
CA GLY A 325 6.49 -20.34 -10.79
C GLY A 325 7.67 -21.22 -11.20
N SER A 326 8.25 -20.95 -12.34
CA SER A 326 9.35 -21.75 -12.92
C SER A 326 10.73 -21.46 -12.34
N THR A 327 10.83 -20.62 -11.30
CA THR A 327 12.13 -20.30 -10.67
C THR A 327 12.50 -21.19 -9.49
N THR A 328 11.61 -22.14 -9.13
CA THR A 328 11.86 -23.16 -8.09
C THR A 328 11.41 -24.51 -8.57
#